data_1fb4ee46241bd1fc93fea92a63af019e
#
_entry.id   1fb4ee46241bd1fc93fea92a63af019e
#
_cell.length_a   1.000
_cell.length_b   1.000
_cell.length_c   1.000
_cell.angle_alpha   90.00
_cell.angle_beta   90.00
_cell.angle_gamma   90.00
#
_symmetry.space_group_name_H-M   'P 1'
#
loop_
_entity.id
_entity.type
_entity.pdbx_description
1 polymer ?
#
loop_
_entity_poly.entity_id
_entity_poly.type
_entity_poly.pdbx_seq_one_letter_code
_entity_poly.pdbx_strand_id
1 'polypeptide(L)'
;MPRIPKENPEHGKKPNQKLKPYLVLRYLMANTDENHKVRADDIVDALKEEYGVDAERRSIYKDIEEINKVYLMMSEDINVADAEAELADDEDDEIKLVAYDRHSRGYYVKNRGYDLNDLRLLAECVYSSKFLTERKAKQLAGVVGDLASMYEKEAITHDTYLVERSRTDNKYVNLISSTISDAMSKTLDGKRKAPEKICFKYLAYDINNLEKKKERRGGALYIVSPYKLLISDDNYYLLAFDDEKHKMLTFRLDRMKDVKRLIGIPREGDEEFYKLDMTTYTQRNINMYGGKEERVTIQCVNYLLDTVIDRFGIKEAHYAKVDPDHFTVSVRVSISDQFYGWLLGFGRRMKLVSPQNAIDDFKAYVDKIRELY
;
A
#
# COMPACT_ATOMS: atom_id res chain seq x y z
N MET A 1 37.79 47.17 49.99
CA MET A 1 37.55 46.46 48.73
C MET A 1 36.62 45.30 49.07
N PRO A 2 35.39 45.24 48.58
CA PRO A 2 34.52 44.09 48.81
C PRO A 2 34.99 42.90 47.95
N ARG A 3 35.08 41.70 48.56
CA ARG A 3 35.41 40.47 47.91
C ARG A 3 34.26 40.08 46.95
N ILE A 4 34.59 39.93 45.66
CA ILE A 4 33.75 39.32 44.66
C ILE A 4 33.49 37.89 45.08
N PRO A 5 32.24 37.39 45.18
CA PRO A 5 31.96 35.99 45.44
C PRO A 5 32.51 35.17 44.26
N LYS A 6 33.33 34.16 44.55
CA LYS A 6 33.67 33.12 43.59
C LYS A 6 32.36 32.37 43.28
N GLU A 7 31.86 32.48 42.05
CA GLU A 7 30.89 31.57 41.53
C GLU A 7 31.40 30.15 41.67
N ASN A 8 30.74 29.36 42.49
CA ASN A 8 30.94 27.92 42.50
C ASN A 8 30.57 27.40 41.08
N PRO A 9 31.45 26.63 40.42
CA PRO A 9 31.02 25.95 39.24
C PRO A 9 29.84 25.02 39.65
N GLU A 10 28.66 25.32 39.13
CA GLU A 10 27.53 24.44 39.26
C GLU A 10 27.99 23.03 38.82
N HIS A 11 28.06 22.09 39.77
CA HIS A 11 28.00 20.66 39.49
C HIS A 11 26.58 20.39 38.91
N GLY A 12 26.27 21.09 37.82
CA GLY A 12 25.01 21.05 37.13
C GLY A 12 24.94 19.86 36.19
N LYS A 13 23.92 19.09 36.31
CA LYS A 13 23.52 18.08 35.35
C LYS A 13 23.65 18.67 33.94
N LYS A 14 24.46 18.05 33.06
CA LYS A 14 24.55 18.44 31.65
C LYS A 14 23.14 18.58 31.09
N PRO A 15 22.81 19.64 30.35
CA PRO A 15 21.45 19.85 29.81
C PRO A 15 21.10 18.74 28.82
N ASN A 16 19.80 18.48 28.64
CA ASN A 16 19.24 17.57 27.62
C ASN A 16 19.64 16.09 27.75
N GLN A 17 20.17 15.63 28.89
CA GLN A 17 20.60 14.24 29.06
C GLN A 17 19.45 13.23 28.93
N LYS A 18 18.21 13.61 29.19
CA LYS A 18 17.02 12.75 28.99
C LYS A 18 16.71 12.48 27.53
N LEU A 19 17.16 13.32 26.62
CA LEU A 19 16.96 13.15 25.17
C LEU A 19 18.04 12.25 24.56
N LYS A 20 19.17 12.08 25.26
CA LYS A 20 20.37 11.44 24.74
C LYS A 20 20.13 10.02 24.21
N PRO A 21 19.48 9.07 24.95
CA PRO A 21 19.28 7.72 24.43
C PRO A 21 18.50 7.69 23.11
N TYR A 22 17.46 8.55 23.01
CA TYR A 22 16.69 8.67 21.77
C TYR A 22 17.54 9.21 20.59
N LEU A 23 18.40 10.19 20.86
CA LEU A 23 19.28 10.76 19.83
C LEU A 23 20.36 9.77 19.41
N VAL A 24 20.91 8.99 20.35
CA VAL A 24 21.83 7.87 20.06
C VAL A 24 21.16 6.85 19.15
N LEU A 25 19.95 6.42 19.49
CA LEU A 25 19.18 5.48 18.67
C LEU A 25 18.95 6.04 17.26
N ARG A 26 18.48 7.29 17.17
CA ARG A 26 18.21 7.94 15.88
C ARG A 26 19.45 8.03 15.01
N TYR A 27 20.59 8.38 15.61
CA TYR A 27 21.87 8.45 14.90
C TYR A 27 22.29 7.07 14.38
N LEU A 28 22.24 6.04 15.23
CA LEU A 28 22.58 4.68 14.86
C LEU A 28 21.67 4.13 13.76
N MET A 29 20.35 4.31 13.89
CA MET A 29 19.38 3.88 12.89
C MET A 29 19.62 4.50 11.51
N ALA A 30 20.06 5.75 11.46
CA ALA A 30 20.30 6.47 10.21
C ALA A 30 21.68 6.15 9.60
N ASN A 31 22.71 5.96 10.43
CA ASN A 31 24.11 5.97 9.99
C ASN A 31 24.80 4.62 10.08
N THR A 32 24.12 3.55 10.49
CA THR A 32 24.76 2.23 10.66
C THR A 32 23.94 1.09 10.07
N ASP A 33 24.65 0.08 9.61
CA ASP A 33 24.19 -1.23 9.18
C ASP A 33 25.31 -2.26 9.37
N GLU A 34 25.14 -3.50 8.92
CA GLU A 34 26.13 -4.57 9.05
C GLU A 34 27.48 -4.22 8.40
N ASN A 35 27.50 -3.36 7.37
CA ASN A 35 28.70 -2.96 6.64
C ASN A 35 29.28 -1.63 7.14
N HIS A 36 28.46 -0.79 7.79
CA HIS A 36 28.83 0.56 8.23
C HIS A 36 28.63 0.68 9.74
N LYS A 37 29.75 0.68 10.45
CA LYS A 37 29.79 0.66 11.91
C LYS A 37 30.43 1.94 12.42
N VAL A 38 29.98 2.45 13.56
CA VAL A 38 30.48 3.69 14.18
C VAL A 38 31.03 3.43 15.56
N ARG A 39 32.06 4.16 15.96
CA ARG A 39 32.62 4.09 17.30
C ARG A 39 31.84 4.97 18.25
N ALA A 40 31.97 4.68 19.55
CA ALA A 40 31.32 5.51 20.57
C ALA A 40 31.77 6.98 20.53
N ASP A 41 33.00 7.24 20.11
CA ASP A 41 33.52 8.61 19.97
C ASP A 41 32.85 9.34 18.81
N ASP A 42 32.58 8.67 17.68
CA ASP A 42 31.86 9.24 16.54
C ASP A 42 30.41 9.62 16.94
N ILE A 43 29.77 8.79 17.81
CA ILE A 43 28.46 9.11 18.36
C ILE A 43 28.49 10.33 19.27
N VAL A 44 29.53 10.45 20.12
CA VAL A 44 29.74 11.62 21.01
C VAL A 44 29.86 12.89 20.18
N ASP A 45 30.70 12.86 19.14
CA ASP A 45 30.94 14.00 18.26
C ASP A 45 29.67 14.40 17.52
N ALA A 46 28.94 13.44 16.94
CA ALA A 46 27.66 13.70 16.28
C ALA A 46 26.60 14.29 17.24
N LEU A 47 26.49 13.77 18.46
CA LEU A 47 25.55 14.31 19.45
C LEU A 47 25.86 15.78 19.78
N LYS A 48 27.13 16.14 19.81
CA LYS A 48 27.55 17.50 20.08
C LYS A 48 27.35 18.43 18.89
N GLU A 49 27.76 17.99 17.70
CA GLU A 49 27.74 18.81 16.49
C GLU A 49 26.33 19.00 15.93
N GLU A 50 25.53 17.90 15.87
CA GLU A 50 24.20 17.93 15.25
C GLU A 50 23.09 18.38 16.24
N TYR A 51 23.22 17.97 17.53
CA TYR A 51 22.15 18.16 18.50
C TYR A 51 22.50 19.05 19.68
N GLY A 52 23.76 19.48 19.80
CA GLY A 52 24.20 20.33 20.91
C GLY A 52 24.14 19.60 22.27
N VAL A 53 24.28 18.28 22.30
CA VAL A 53 24.24 17.47 23.51
C VAL A 53 25.62 16.94 23.86
N ASP A 54 26.16 17.41 24.97
CA ASP A 54 27.45 16.91 25.48
C ASP A 54 27.27 15.51 26.09
N ALA A 55 28.00 14.55 25.60
CA ALA A 55 28.04 13.17 26.08
C ALA A 55 29.48 12.74 26.46
N GLU A 56 29.56 11.67 27.24
CA GLU A 56 30.83 10.97 27.52
C GLU A 56 30.74 9.56 26.96
N ARG A 57 31.81 9.04 26.44
CA ARG A 57 31.88 7.70 25.85
C ARG A 57 31.27 6.61 26.75
N ARG A 58 31.53 6.63 28.06
CA ARG A 58 30.98 5.67 29.02
C ARG A 58 29.46 5.76 29.14
N SER A 59 28.89 6.94 28.89
CA SER A 59 27.46 7.13 28.94
C SER A 59 26.76 6.62 27.69
N ILE A 60 27.46 6.62 26.53
CA ILE A 60 26.94 6.02 25.28
C ILE A 60 26.75 4.51 25.43
N TYR A 61 27.70 3.82 26.09
CA TYR A 61 27.54 2.38 26.35
C TYR A 61 26.26 2.06 27.13
N LYS A 62 26.00 2.83 28.20
CA LYS A 62 24.76 2.67 29.00
C LYS A 62 23.51 3.00 28.19
N ASP A 63 23.56 4.03 27.36
CA ASP A 63 22.42 4.38 26.51
C ASP A 63 22.11 3.25 25.52
N ILE A 64 23.13 2.59 24.96
CA ILE A 64 22.95 1.44 24.06
C ILE A 64 22.38 0.24 24.79
N GLU A 65 22.84 -0.05 26.01
CA GLU A 65 22.26 -1.11 26.87
C GLU A 65 20.77 -0.85 27.12
N GLU A 66 20.41 0.37 27.51
CA GLU A 66 19.00 0.75 27.73
C GLU A 66 18.17 0.69 26.43
N ILE A 67 18.74 1.06 25.29
CA ILE A 67 18.08 0.95 23.98
C ILE A 67 17.78 -0.52 23.66
N ASN A 68 18.74 -1.42 23.83
CA ASN A 68 18.54 -2.85 23.58
C ASN A 68 17.50 -3.46 24.54
N LYS A 69 17.52 -3.05 25.80
CA LYS A 69 16.53 -3.45 26.78
C LYS A 69 15.11 -3.04 26.39
N VAL A 70 14.91 -1.78 26.03
CA VAL A 70 13.60 -1.28 25.57
C VAL A 70 13.16 -1.98 24.30
N TYR A 71 14.08 -2.20 23.37
CA TYR A 71 13.76 -2.92 22.13
C TYR A 71 13.23 -4.34 22.42
N LEU A 72 13.94 -5.10 23.24
CA LEU A 72 13.54 -6.47 23.59
C LEU A 72 12.21 -6.51 24.35
N MET A 73 12.02 -5.60 25.31
CA MET A 73 10.74 -5.46 26.01
C MET A 73 9.56 -5.24 25.09
N MET A 74 9.74 -4.46 24.00
CA MET A 74 8.68 -4.15 23.06
C MET A 74 8.46 -5.25 22.00
N SER A 75 9.51 -5.96 21.59
CA SER A 75 9.42 -7.02 20.59
C SER A 75 8.83 -8.30 21.15
N GLU A 76 9.15 -8.66 22.41
CA GLU A 76 8.73 -9.89 23.05
C GLU A 76 7.60 -9.70 24.07
N ASP A 77 7.14 -8.47 24.30
CA ASP A 77 6.10 -8.10 25.29
C ASP A 77 6.46 -8.56 26.73
N ILE A 78 7.73 -8.41 27.11
CA ILE A 78 8.29 -8.80 28.40
C ILE A 78 8.58 -7.61 29.31
N ASN A 79 8.77 -7.87 30.61
CA ASN A 79 9.13 -6.83 31.58
C ASN A 79 10.64 -6.55 31.61
N VAL A 80 11.04 -5.52 32.37
CA VAL A 80 12.44 -5.08 32.48
C VAL A 80 13.36 -6.18 33.00
N ALA A 81 12.91 -6.94 34.02
CA ALA A 81 13.77 -7.95 34.65
C ALA A 81 14.02 -9.14 33.72
N ASP A 82 12.99 -9.55 32.96
CA ASP A 82 13.13 -10.62 31.98
C ASP A 82 14.02 -10.18 30.81
N ALA A 83 13.88 -8.96 30.32
CA ALA A 83 14.73 -8.41 29.26
C ALA A 83 16.21 -8.31 29.73
N GLU A 84 16.47 -7.93 30.97
CA GLU A 84 17.83 -7.91 31.51
C GLU A 84 18.45 -9.30 31.59
N ALA A 85 17.66 -10.31 31.96
CA ALA A 85 18.12 -11.69 32.02
C ALA A 85 18.44 -12.25 30.64
N GLU A 86 17.56 -12.05 29.65
CA GLU A 86 17.76 -12.51 28.27
C GLU A 86 18.98 -11.82 27.61
N LEU A 87 19.14 -10.50 27.80
CA LEU A 87 20.29 -9.77 27.26
C LEU A 87 21.61 -10.18 27.91
N ALA A 88 21.60 -10.66 29.17
CA ALA A 88 22.81 -11.14 29.85
C ALA A 88 23.27 -12.49 29.30
N ASP A 89 22.34 -13.31 28.80
CA ASP A 89 22.62 -14.61 28.19
C ASP A 89 22.95 -14.54 26.69
N ASP A 90 22.72 -13.37 26.04
CA ASP A 90 22.95 -13.16 24.61
C ASP A 90 24.42 -12.81 24.30
N GLU A 91 25.28 -13.84 24.22
CA GLU A 91 26.71 -13.68 23.96
C GLU A 91 27.04 -13.19 22.53
N ASP A 92 26.18 -13.50 21.55
CA ASP A 92 26.41 -13.24 20.12
C ASP A 92 25.63 -12.04 19.56
N ASP A 93 25.03 -11.24 20.43
CA ASP A 93 24.21 -10.06 20.08
C ASP A 93 23.04 -10.42 19.11
N GLU A 94 22.45 -11.62 19.24
CA GLU A 94 21.44 -12.08 18.28
C GLU A 94 20.07 -11.40 18.47
N ILE A 95 19.70 -11.12 19.72
CA ILE A 95 18.41 -10.49 20.06
C ILE A 95 18.50 -8.97 20.19
N LYS A 96 19.70 -8.40 20.14
CA LYS A 96 19.93 -6.95 20.29
C LYS A 96 19.56 -6.16 19.05
N LEU A 97 18.95 -5.00 19.24
CA LEU A 97 18.78 -4.01 18.19
C LEU A 97 20.14 -3.47 17.71
N VAL A 98 20.99 -3.08 18.68
CA VAL A 98 22.31 -2.53 18.44
C VAL A 98 23.36 -3.53 18.90
N ALA A 99 24.13 -4.06 17.96
CA ALA A 99 25.23 -4.98 18.19
C ALA A 99 26.58 -4.27 18.24
N TYR A 100 27.57 -4.95 18.82
CA TYR A 100 28.97 -4.47 18.89
C TYR A 100 29.89 -5.41 18.12
N ASP A 101 30.52 -4.91 17.09
CA ASP A 101 31.55 -5.64 16.37
C ASP A 101 32.92 -5.46 17.02
N ARG A 102 33.46 -6.53 17.57
CA ARG A 102 34.78 -6.55 18.27
C ARG A 102 35.94 -6.26 17.31
N HIS A 103 35.81 -6.60 16.03
CA HIS A 103 36.90 -6.43 15.06
C HIS A 103 37.08 -4.94 14.68
N SER A 104 36.01 -4.28 14.28
CA SER A 104 36.02 -2.84 13.94
C SER A 104 35.92 -1.94 15.17
N ARG A 105 35.59 -2.51 16.35
CA ARG A 105 35.28 -1.79 17.60
C ARG A 105 34.18 -0.77 17.41
N GLY A 106 33.17 -1.13 16.61
CA GLY A 106 32.06 -0.27 16.25
C GLY A 106 30.69 -0.85 16.61
N TYR A 107 29.74 0.05 16.78
CA TYR A 107 28.35 -0.27 16.98
C TYR A 107 27.58 -0.17 15.66
N TYR A 108 26.57 -1.02 15.48
CA TYR A 108 25.69 -0.99 14.32
C TYR A 108 24.31 -1.53 14.67
N VAL A 109 23.30 -1.14 13.92
CA VAL A 109 21.95 -1.67 14.05
C VAL A 109 21.88 -3.01 13.31
N LYS A 110 21.65 -4.09 14.08
CA LYS A 110 21.56 -5.47 13.59
C LYS A 110 20.10 -5.86 13.27
N ASN A 111 19.21 -5.67 14.23
CA ASN A 111 17.82 -6.15 14.14
C ASN A 111 16.83 -5.00 14.03
N ARG A 112 16.44 -4.63 12.82
CA ARG A 112 15.45 -3.55 12.60
C ARG A 112 14.01 -4.00 12.69
N GLY A 113 13.73 -5.31 12.83
CA GLY A 113 12.40 -5.90 12.76
C GLY A 113 11.87 -6.07 11.32
N TYR A 114 12.65 -5.71 10.33
CA TYR A 114 12.40 -5.87 8.88
C TYR A 114 13.74 -5.94 8.15
N ASP A 115 13.78 -6.60 7.01
CA ASP A 115 14.97 -6.67 6.18
C ASP A 115 14.95 -5.68 5.00
N LEU A 116 16.09 -5.54 4.33
CA LEU A 116 16.25 -4.65 3.18
C LEU A 116 15.35 -5.05 2.00
N ASN A 117 15.09 -6.35 1.82
CA ASN A 117 14.23 -6.85 0.75
C ASN A 117 12.77 -6.48 1.00
N ASP A 118 12.30 -6.51 2.27
CA ASP A 118 10.98 -6.03 2.64
C ASP A 118 10.80 -4.55 2.30
N LEU A 119 11.78 -3.72 2.65
CA LEU A 119 11.75 -2.29 2.33
C LEU A 119 11.79 -2.03 0.82
N ARG A 120 12.60 -2.79 0.07
CA ARG A 120 12.63 -2.72 -1.40
C ARG A 120 11.28 -3.07 -1.98
N LEU A 121 10.67 -4.18 -1.56
CA LEU A 121 9.35 -4.60 -2.02
C LEU A 121 8.28 -3.55 -1.73
N LEU A 122 8.29 -2.94 -0.54
CA LEU A 122 7.38 -1.85 -0.20
C LEU A 122 7.58 -0.63 -1.10
N ALA A 123 8.81 -0.23 -1.37
CA ALA A 123 9.12 0.87 -2.28
C ALA A 123 8.64 0.57 -3.71
N GLU A 124 8.86 -0.65 -4.21
CA GLU A 124 8.42 -1.12 -5.52
C GLU A 124 6.88 -1.12 -5.64
N CYS A 125 6.16 -1.57 -4.60
CA CYS A 125 4.70 -1.48 -4.54
C CYS A 125 4.21 -0.03 -4.67
N VAL A 126 4.88 0.92 -4.00
CA VAL A 126 4.57 2.34 -4.11
C VAL A 126 4.84 2.85 -5.53
N TYR A 127 5.99 2.50 -6.10
CA TYR A 127 6.35 2.92 -7.46
C TYR A 127 5.43 2.32 -8.54
N SER A 128 4.97 1.08 -8.37
CA SER A 128 4.09 0.41 -9.34
C SER A 128 2.67 1.01 -9.37
N SER A 129 2.25 1.72 -8.34
CA SER A 129 0.89 2.25 -8.20
C SER A 129 0.57 3.33 -9.23
N LYS A 130 -0.37 3.06 -10.16
CA LYS A 130 -0.82 4.03 -11.18
C LYS A 130 -1.68 5.16 -10.63
N PHE A 131 -2.29 4.95 -9.46
CA PHE A 131 -3.14 5.95 -8.80
C PHE A 131 -2.36 7.00 -8.00
N LEU A 132 -1.03 6.89 -7.93
CA LEU A 132 -0.15 7.90 -7.34
C LEU A 132 0.51 8.74 -8.42
N THR A 133 0.61 10.05 -8.19
CA THR A 133 1.45 10.91 -9.02
C THR A 133 2.92 10.52 -8.82
N GLU A 134 3.78 10.74 -9.83
CA GLU A 134 5.21 10.44 -9.74
C GLU A 134 5.86 11.08 -8.50
N ARG A 135 5.57 12.38 -8.28
CA ARG A 135 6.06 13.10 -7.10
C ARG A 135 5.65 12.44 -5.80
N LYS A 136 4.38 11.97 -5.68
CA LYS A 136 3.89 11.32 -4.46
C LYS A 136 4.51 9.94 -4.28
N ALA A 137 4.66 9.18 -5.34
CA ALA A 137 5.33 7.88 -5.30
C ALA A 137 6.80 8.03 -4.83
N LYS A 138 7.57 8.97 -5.40
CA LYS A 138 8.93 9.28 -4.95
C LYS A 138 8.99 9.69 -3.47
N GLN A 139 8.05 10.54 -3.04
CA GLN A 139 7.97 10.96 -1.62
C GLN A 139 7.73 9.77 -0.70
N LEU A 140 6.79 8.88 -1.02
CA LEU A 140 6.45 7.72 -0.18
C LEU A 140 7.56 6.66 -0.20
N ALA A 141 8.18 6.39 -1.35
CA ALA A 141 9.33 5.51 -1.43
C ALA A 141 10.52 6.07 -0.60
N GLY A 142 10.70 7.39 -0.59
CA GLY A 142 11.67 8.04 0.30
C GLY A 142 11.39 7.81 1.78
N VAL A 143 10.11 7.84 2.20
CA VAL A 143 9.71 7.51 3.60
C VAL A 143 10.04 6.05 3.92
N VAL A 144 9.83 5.12 2.98
CA VAL A 144 10.26 3.72 3.16
C VAL A 144 11.77 3.62 3.28
N GLY A 145 12.52 4.33 2.42
CA GLY A 145 13.97 4.36 2.48
C GLY A 145 14.53 4.95 3.79
N ASP A 146 13.80 5.87 4.45
CA ASP A 146 14.19 6.45 5.74
C ASP A 146 14.14 5.44 6.92
N LEU A 147 13.58 4.24 6.70
CA LEU A 147 13.62 3.14 7.65
C LEU A 147 14.95 2.37 7.61
N ALA A 148 15.69 2.44 6.53
CA ALA A 148 17.02 1.86 6.37
C ALA A 148 18.14 2.83 6.78
N SER A 149 19.39 2.37 6.74
CA SER A 149 20.55 3.26 6.86
C SER A 149 20.67 4.19 5.65
N MET A 150 21.38 5.28 5.79
CA MET A 150 21.66 6.20 4.67
C MET A 150 22.38 5.49 3.49
N TYR A 151 23.16 4.45 3.77
CA TYR A 151 23.89 3.67 2.78
C TYR A 151 22.99 2.69 2.02
N GLU A 152 22.02 2.08 2.71
CA GLU A 152 21.08 1.12 2.14
C GLU A 152 19.92 1.82 1.40
N LYS A 153 19.59 3.06 1.78
CA LYS A 153 18.50 3.84 1.22
C LYS A 153 18.56 3.98 -0.30
N GLU A 154 19.78 4.16 -0.84
CA GLU A 154 19.99 4.28 -2.28
C GLU A 154 19.62 2.97 -3.01
N ALA A 155 20.02 1.82 -2.46
CA ALA A 155 19.69 0.51 -3.02
C ALA A 155 18.18 0.23 -3.04
N ILE A 156 17.43 0.73 -2.04
CA ILE A 156 15.96 0.58 -1.98
C ILE A 156 15.27 1.39 -3.09
N THR A 157 15.82 2.55 -3.46
CA THR A 157 15.12 3.52 -4.32
C THR A 157 15.54 3.49 -5.78
N HIS A 158 16.68 2.88 -6.14
CA HIS A 158 17.30 3.00 -7.47
C HIS A 158 17.28 1.75 -8.35
N ASP A 159 17.09 0.55 -7.80
CA ASP A 159 17.27 -0.69 -8.56
C ASP A 159 16.06 -1.12 -9.42
N THR A 160 14.89 -0.47 -9.26
CA THR A 160 13.68 -0.91 -9.97
C THR A 160 13.42 -0.03 -11.20
N TYR A 161 13.61 -0.60 -12.40
CA TYR A 161 13.18 0.03 -13.64
C TYR A 161 11.67 -0.11 -13.82
N LEU A 162 10.95 0.98 -13.70
CA LEU A 162 9.52 1.02 -14.02
C LEU A 162 9.34 1.33 -15.50
N VAL A 163 8.68 0.40 -16.20
CA VAL A 163 8.19 0.66 -17.56
C VAL A 163 7.33 1.92 -17.52
N GLU A 164 7.59 2.87 -18.44
CA GLU A 164 6.77 4.07 -18.56
C GLU A 164 5.28 3.73 -18.61
N ARG A 165 4.56 4.15 -17.59
CA ARG A 165 3.12 3.93 -17.47
C ARG A 165 2.43 5.28 -17.35
N SER A 166 1.29 5.40 -17.99
CA SER A 166 0.42 6.56 -17.77
C SER A 166 -0.05 6.58 -16.32
N ARG A 167 0.50 7.49 -15.52
CA ARG A 167 0.11 7.75 -14.14
C ARG A 167 -0.98 8.81 -14.06
N THR A 168 -1.68 8.82 -12.94
CA THR A 168 -2.63 9.92 -12.69
C THR A 168 -1.89 11.24 -12.43
N ASP A 169 -2.48 12.33 -12.86
CA ASP A 169 -2.11 13.71 -12.50
C ASP A 169 -2.87 14.21 -11.24
N ASN A 170 -3.80 13.42 -10.73
CA ASN A 170 -4.63 13.79 -9.58
C ASN A 170 -3.86 13.69 -8.26
N LYS A 171 -3.32 14.82 -7.81
CA LYS A 171 -2.60 14.93 -6.53
C LYS A 171 -3.49 14.77 -5.28
N TYR A 172 -4.81 14.72 -5.44
CA TYR A 172 -5.77 14.65 -4.34
C TYR A 172 -6.27 13.23 -4.05
N VAL A 173 -5.78 12.20 -4.72
CA VAL A 173 -6.26 10.81 -4.51
C VAL A 173 -6.22 10.39 -3.04
N ASN A 174 -5.17 10.75 -2.30
CA ASN A 174 -5.09 10.43 -0.87
C ASN A 174 -6.16 11.14 -0.05
N LEU A 175 -6.43 12.43 -0.32
CA LEU A 175 -7.49 13.19 0.34
C LEU A 175 -8.87 12.62 -0.02
N ILE A 176 -9.06 12.25 -1.27
CA ILE A 176 -10.28 11.61 -1.75
C ILE A 176 -10.51 10.29 -1.01
N SER A 177 -9.51 9.42 -0.93
CA SER A 177 -9.62 8.15 -0.22
C SER A 177 -9.90 8.32 1.27
N SER A 178 -9.26 9.30 1.93
CA SER A 178 -9.53 9.64 3.33
C SER A 178 -10.97 10.12 3.53
N THR A 179 -11.45 11.05 2.69
CA THR A 179 -12.83 11.56 2.76
C THR A 179 -13.86 10.44 2.58
N ILE A 180 -13.60 9.50 1.66
CA ILE A 180 -14.45 8.32 1.44
C ILE A 180 -14.42 7.39 2.66
N SER A 181 -13.24 7.13 3.23
CA SER A 181 -13.08 6.31 4.43
C SER A 181 -13.83 6.89 5.61
N ASP A 182 -13.76 8.20 5.82
CA ASP A 182 -14.52 8.91 6.85
C ASP A 182 -16.03 8.78 6.64
N ALA A 183 -16.50 8.83 5.38
CA ALA A 183 -17.91 8.63 5.06
C ALA A 183 -18.38 7.21 5.37
N MET A 184 -17.54 6.20 5.10
CA MET A 184 -17.84 4.79 5.38
C MET A 184 -17.71 4.42 6.86
N SER A 185 -16.95 5.18 7.65
CA SER A 185 -16.67 4.88 9.05
C SER A 185 -17.95 4.94 9.91
N LYS A 186 -18.04 4.02 10.87
CA LYS A 186 -19.06 4.03 11.94
C LYS A 186 -18.66 4.90 13.13
N THR A 187 -17.44 5.41 13.13
CA THR A 187 -16.90 6.31 14.15
C THR A 187 -16.12 7.43 13.50
N LEU A 188 -16.22 8.63 14.02
CA LEU A 188 -15.42 9.78 13.62
C LEU A 188 -15.14 10.61 14.87
N ASP A 189 -13.88 11.01 15.07
CA ASP A 189 -13.43 11.76 16.25
C ASP A 189 -13.91 11.14 17.59
N GLY A 190 -13.86 9.78 17.68
CA GLY A 190 -14.30 9.03 18.84
C GLY A 190 -15.83 8.92 19.04
N LYS A 191 -16.63 9.54 18.17
CA LYS A 191 -18.10 9.49 18.24
C LYS A 191 -18.67 8.50 17.24
N ARG A 192 -19.69 7.74 17.65
CA ARG A 192 -20.44 6.87 16.74
C ARG A 192 -21.25 7.70 15.75
N LYS A 193 -21.24 7.30 14.49
CA LYS A 193 -22.08 7.88 13.43
C LYS A 193 -22.58 6.79 12.48
N ALA A 194 -23.63 7.06 11.73
CA ALA A 194 -24.01 6.24 10.59
C ALA A 194 -23.05 6.51 9.42
N PRO A 195 -22.73 5.51 8.59
CA PRO A 195 -22.09 5.75 7.30
C PRO A 195 -22.93 6.70 6.44
N GLU A 196 -22.27 7.60 5.72
CA GLU A 196 -22.88 8.72 5.01
C GLU A 196 -22.68 8.60 3.50
N LYS A 197 -23.58 9.22 2.73
CA LYS A 197 -23.38 9.43 1.29
C LYS A 197 -22.25 10.42 1.04
N ILE A 198 -21.72 10.35 -0.17
CA ILE A 198 -20.78 11.32 -0.71
C ILE A 198 -21.30 11.93 -2.01
N CYS A 199 -20.80 13.13 -2.33
CA CYS A 199 -20.98 13.71 -3.65
C CYS A 199 -19.64 14.10 -4.27
N PHE A 200 -19.58 14.05 -5.61
CA PHE A 200 -18.39 14.40 -6.36
C PHE A 200 -18.71 14.71 -7.83
N LYS A 201 -17.78 15.36 -8.52
CA LYS A 201 -17.77 15.45 -9.98
C LYS A 201 -16.86 14.38 -10.56
N TYR A 202 -17.24 13.83 -11.72
CA TYR A 202 -16.46 12.77 -12.37
C TYR A 202 -15.85 13.26 -13.67
N LEU A 203 -14.54 13.04 -13.82
CA LEU A 203 -13.74 13.58 -14.92
C LEU A 203 -13.54 12.56 -16.04
N ALA A 204 -13.42 13.07 -17.26
CA ALA A 204 -12.98 12.33 -18.45
C ALA A 204 -11.98 13.16 -19.25
N TYR A 205 -11.11 12.51 -20.01
CA TYR A 205 -10.26 13.20 -20.96
C TYR A 205 -11.11 13.90 -22.03
N ASP A 206 -10.63 15.05 -22.48
CA ASP A 206 -11.21 15.74 -23.64
C ASP A 206 -10.34 15.47 -24.87
N ILE A 207 -10.91 14.88 -25.90
CA ILE A 207 -10.18 14.58 -27.15
C ILE A 207 -9.65 15.82 -27.84
N ASN A 208 -10.30 16.97 -27.64
CA ASN A 208 -9.85 18.24 -28.22
C ASN A 208 -8.68 18.87 -27.44
N ASN A 209 -8.45 18.45 -26.20
CA ASN A 209 -7.35 18.88 -25.36
C ASN A 209 -7.02 17.82 -24.32
N LEU A 210 -6.04 16.96 -24.62
CA LEU A 210 -5.65 15.83 -23.76
C LEU A 210 -5.01 16.25 -22.45
N GLU A 211 -4.53 17.48 -22.34
CA GLU A 211 -3.99 18.03 -21.08
C GLU A 211 -5.08 18.42 -20.08
N LYS A 212 -6.32 18.60 -20.58
CA LYS A 212 -7.46 18.99 -19.74
C LYS A 212 -8.49 17.87 -19.65
N LYS A 213 -8.95 17.64 -18.41
CA LYS A 213 -10.10 16.75 -18.19
C LYS A 213 -11.37 17.56 -18.11
N LYS A 214 -12.44 17.10 -18.76
CA LYS A 214 -13.78 17.66 -18.68
C LYS A 214 -14.64 16.93 -17.67
N GLU A 215 -15.56 17.66 -17.04
CA GLU A 215 -16.53 17.09 -16.14
C GLU A 215 -17.62 16.33 -16.92
N ARG A 216 -17.87 15.07 -16.54
CA ARG A 216 -18.98 14.28 -17.14
C ARG A 216 -20.33 14.83 -16.72
N ARG A 217 -21.39 14.48 -17.43
CA ARG A 217 -22.79 14.93 -17.21
C ARG A 217 -22.91 16.47 -17.13
N GLY A 218 -22.09 17.22 -17.91
CA GLY A 218 -22.13 18.69 -17.87
C GLY A 218 -21.76 19.27 -16.51
N GLY A 219 -21.02 18.55 -15.66
CA GLY A 219 -20.60 19.00 -14.33
C GLY A 219 -21.60 18.68 -13.22
N ALA A 220 -22.69 17.93 -13.50
CA ALA A 220 -23.62 17.47 -12.47
C ALA A 220 -22.91 16.59 -11.43
N LEU A 221 -23.33 16.72 -10.17
CA LEU A 221 -22.81 15.92 -9.07
C LEU A 221 -23.28 14.47 -9.17
N TYR A 222 -22.38 13.56 -8.91
CA TYR A 222 -22.71 12.19 -8.57
C TYR A 222 -22.94 12.12 -7.07
N ILE A 223 -24.07 11.56 -6.66
CA ILE A 223 -24.41 11.30 -5.26
C ILE A 223 -24.48 9.79 -5.12
N VAL A 224 -23.66 9.22 -4.24
CA VAL A 224 -23.56 7.77 -4.08
C VAL A 224 -23.32 7.38 -2.62
N SER A 225 -23.68 6.16 -2.30
CA SER A 225 -23.45 5.53 -0.99
C SER A 225 -22.17 4.69 -1.04
N PRO A 226 -21.07 5.08 -0.38
CA PRO A 226 -19.78 4.39 -0.45
C PRO A 226 -19.78 3.11 0.39
N TYR A 227 -19.20 2.01 -0.15
CA TYR A 227 -19.15 0.71 0.52
C TYR A 227 -17.75 0.14 0.67
N LYS A 228 -16.92 0.20 -0.37
CA LYS A 228 -15.60 -0.43 -0.35
C LYS A 228 -14.63 0.31 -1.27
N LEU A 229 -13.38 0.42 -0.81
CA LEU A 229 -12.25 0.82 -1.65
C LEU A 229 -11.57 -0.44 -2.20
N LEU A 230 -11.28 -0.46 -3.49
CA LEU A 230 -10.71 -1.61 -4.20
C LEU A 230 -9.48 -1.17 -5.00
N ILE A 231 -8.47 -2.03 -5.06
CA ILE A 231 -7.33 -1.88 -5.96
C ILE A 231 -7.43 -3.00 -6.99
N SER A 232 -7.40 -2.63 -8.26
CA SER A 232 -7.40 -3.57 -9.39
C SER A 232 -6.62 -2.96 -10.54
N ASP A 233 -5.76 -3.77 -11.18
CA ASP A 233 -4.90 -3.35 -12.31
C ASP A 233 -4.17 -2.02 -12.02
N ASP A 234 -3.61 -1.90 -10.81
CA ASP A 234 -2.91 -0.73 -10.28
C ASP A 234 -3.75 0.56 -10.23
N ASN A 235 -5.07 0.45 -10.34
CA ASN A 235 -5.98 1.58 -10.17
C ASN A 235 -6.78 1.46 -8.87
N TYR A 236 -7.16 2.61 -8.32
CA TYR A 236 -7.92 2.69 -7.09
C TYR A 236 -9.38 3.01 -7.41
N TYR A 237 -10.28 2.17 -6.92
CA TYR A 237 -11.71 2.25 -7.20
C TYR A 237 -12.52 2.39 -5.91
N LEU A 238 -13.63 3.11 -6.02
CA LEU A 238 -14.71 3.09 -5.06
C LEU A 238 -15.84 2.21 -5.59
N LEU A 239 -16.24 1.20 -4.83
CA LEU A 239 -17.51 0.50 -4.99
C LEU A 239 -18.56 1.26 -4.20
N ALA A 240 -19.61 1.73 -4.88
CA ALA A 240 -20.68 2.52 -4.28
C ALA A 240 -22.03 2.15 -4.89
N PHE A 241 -23.08 2.32 -4.11
CA PHE A 241 -24.46 2.24 -4.60
C PHE A 241 -24.88 3.59 -5.20
N ASP A 242 -25.35 3.56 -6.43
CA ASP A 242 -25.89 4.71 -7.17
C ASP A 242 -27.40 4.73 -7.01
N ASP A 243 -27.91 5.73 -6.30
CA ASP A 243 -29.34 5.84 -5.96
C ASP A 243 -30.24 6.04 -7.19
N GLU A 244 -29.75 6.74 -8.23
CA GLU A 244 -30.51 6.95 -9.47
C GLU A 244 -30.66 5.66 -10.26
N LYS A 245 -29.62 4.82 -10.26
CA LYS A 245 -29.58 3.59 -11.05
C LYS A 245 -29.96 2.35 -10.26
N HIS A 246 -30.16 2.49 -8.95
CA HIS A 246 -30.46 1.40 -8.02
C HIS A 246 -29.54 0.18 -8.17
N LYS A 247 -28.22 0.43 -8.28
CA LYS A 247 -27.22 -0.62 -8.45
C LYS A 247 -25.82 -0.23 -7.93
N MET A 248 -25.05 -1.24 -7.62
CA MET A 248 -23.63 -1.08 -7.30
C MET A 248 -22.84 -0.69 -8.55
N LEU A 249 -22.01 0.34 -8.43
CA LEU A 249 -21.13 0.84 -9.47
C LEU A 249 -19.72 1.04 -8.92
N THR A 250 -18.74 1.02 -9.82
CA THR A 250 -17.35 1.33 -9.50
C THR A 250 -16.93 2.65 -10.12
N PHE A 251 -16.19 3.45 -9.34
CA PHE A 251 -15.67 4.74 -9.75
C PHE A 251 -14.16 4.79 -9.49
N ARG A 252 -13.37 5.20 -10.45
CA ARG A 252 -11.93 5.41 -10.26
C ARG A 252 -11.71 6.68 -9.44
N LEU A 253 -10.92 6.58 -8.35
CA LEU A 253 -10.65 7.70 -7.47
C LEU A 253 -9.89 8.82 -8.18
N ASP A 254 -8.95 8.49 -9.06
CA ASP A 254 -8.15 9.46 -9.81
C ASP A 254 -8.97 10.31 -10.79
N ARG A 255 -10.21 9.89 -11.09
CA ARG A 255 -11.18 10.64 -11.91
C ARG A 255 -12.21 11.40 -11.09
N MET A 256 -12.17 11.32 -9.77
CA MET A 256 -13.07 12.05 -8.89
C MET A 256 -12.50 13.44 -8.57
N LYS A 257 -13.38 14.44 -8.50
CA LYS A 257 -13.06 15.82 -8.18
C LYS A 257 -14.08 16.36 -7.19
N ASP A 258 -13.64 17.21 -6.28
CA ASP A 258 -14.48 17.90 -5.28
C ASP A 258 -15.31 16.93 -4.44
N VAL A 259 -14.68 15.83 -3.99
CA VAL A 259 -15.36 14.81 -3.17
C VAL A 259 -15.70 15.39 -1.80
N LYS A 260 -16.96 15.28 -1.41
CA LYS A 260 -17.47 15.76 -0.11
C LYS A 260 -18.38 14.73 0.52
N ARG A 261 -18.34 14.64 1.84
CA ARG A 261 -19.33 13.90 2.62
C ARG A 261 -20.63 14.69 2.67
N LEU A 262 -21.74 14.00 2.57
CA LEU A 262 -23.08 14.57 2.82
C LEU A 262 -23.44 14.27 4.28
N ILE A 263 -22.95 15.14 5.16
CA ILE A 263 -23.06 14.98 6.61
C ILE A 263 -24.51 14.84 7.03
N GLY A 264 -24.83 13.78 7.80
CA GLY A 264 -26.18 13.48 8.29
C GLY A 264 -27.10 12.82 7.26
N ILE A 265 -26.62 12.55 6.03
CA ILE A 265 -27.37 11.78 5.03
C ILE A 265 -26.85 10.35 5.03
N PRO A 266 -27.61 9.38 5.60
CA PRO A 266 -27.15 8.00 5.71
C PRO A 266 -27.02 7.36 4.33
N ARG A 267 -26.10 6.40 4.19
CA ARG A 267 -25.94 5.63 2.97
C ARG A 267 -27.12 4.68 2.78
N GLU A 268 -27.39 4.30 1.55
CA GLU A 268 -28.42 3.36 1.11
C GLU A 268 -27.77 2.21 0.32
N GLY A 269 -28.56 1.14 0.03
CA GLY A 269 -28.11 0.01 -0.80
C GLY A 269 -27.40 -1.10 -0.01
N ASP A 270 -27.66 -1.23 1.30
CA ASP A 270 -27.08 -2.30 2.12
C ASP A 270 -27.48 -3.69 1.61
N GLU A 271 -28.73 -3.88 1.18
CA GLU A 271 -29.19 -5.15 0.63
C GLU A 271 -28.44 -5.53 -0.65
N GLU A 272 -28.23 -4.58 -1.56
CA GLU A 272 -27.50 -4.78 -2.79
C GLU A 272 -26.02 -5.11 -2.52
N PHE A 273 -25.43 -4.45 -1.54
CA PHE A 273 -24.05 -4.72 -1.15
C PHE A 273 -23.89 -6.10 -0.50
N TYR A 274 -24.77 -6.49 0.42
CA TYR A 274 -24.68 -7.80 1.10
C TYR A 274 -24.99 -8.99 0.19
N LYS A 275 -25.66 -8.77 -0.95
CA LYS A 275 -25.81 -9.79 -2.01
C LYS A 275 -24.50 -10.03 -2.79
N LEU A 276 -23.52 -9.11 -2.70
CA LEU A 276 -22.25 -9.26 -3.39
C LEU A 276 -21.29 -10.13 -2.55
N ASP A 277 -20.79 -11.17 -3.15
CA ASP A 277 -19.61 -11.86 -2.64
C ASP A 277 -18.37 -11.11 -3.09
N MET A 278 -17.74 -10.38 -2.17
CA MET A 278 -16.58 -9.55 -2.46
C MET A 278 -15.36 -10.35 -2.92
N THR A 279 -15.23 -11.61 -2.47
CA THR A 279 -14.12 -12.49 -2.86
C THR A 279 -14.17 -12.77 -4.35
N THR A 280 -15.37 -12.95 -4.88
CA THR A 280 -15.57 -13.28 -6.29
C THR A 280 -15.88 -12.06 -7.16
N TYR A 281 -16.28 -10.93 -6.56
CA TYR A 281 -16.66 -9.73 -7.30
C TYR A 281 -15.53 -9.20 -8.21
N THR A 282 -14.31 -9.12 -7.70
CA THR A 282 -13.14 -8.65 -8.48
C THR A 282 -12.72 -9.65 -9.55
N GLN A 283 -12.88 -10.94 -9.30
CA GLN A 283 -12.57 -12.01 -10.27
C GLN A 283 -13.59 -12.06 -11.40
N ARG A 284 -14.87 -11.81 -11.11
CA ARG A 284 -15.98 -11.85 -12.09
C ARG A 284 -15.99 -10.66 -13.04
N ASN A 285 -15.57 -9.49 -12.55
CA ASN A 285 -15.63 -8.23 -13.31
C ASN A 285 -14.29 -7.94 -13.98
N ILE A 286 -14.22 -8.11 -15.30
CA ILE A 286 -13.03 -7.72 -16.09
C ILE A 286 -12.95 -6.19 -16.11
N ASN A 287 -11.79 -5.63 -15.70
CA ASN A 287 -11.53 -4.19 -15.61
C ASN A 287 -12.63 -3.42 -14.82
N MET A 288 -13.26 -4.09 -13.83
CA MET A 288 -14.34 -3.51 -13.01
C MET A 288 -15.61 -3.09 -13.81
N TYR A 289 -15.83 -3.67 -14.98
CA TYR A 289 -17.08 -3.52 -15.72
C TYR A 289 -18.05 -4.59 -15.29
N GLY A 290 -19.19 -4.18 -14.76
CA GLY A 290 -20.30 -5.07 -14.39
C GLY A 290 -21.13 -5.48 -15.62
N GLY A 291 -21.76 -6.66 -15.54
CA GLY A 291 -22.68 -7.19 -16.54
C GLY A 291 -23.63 -8.18 -15.90
N LYS A 292 -24.44 -8.88 -16.71
CA LYS A 292 -25.26 -10.00 -16.24
C LYS A 292 -24.34 -11.13 -15.78
N GLU A 293 -24.49 -11.57 -14.54
CA GLU A 293 -23.72 -12.72 -14.04
C GLU A 293 -24.23 -14.02 -14.67
N GLU A 294 -23.30 -14.80 -15.21
CA GLU A 294 -23.61 -16.08 -15.81
C GLU A 294 -22.45 -17.06 -15.61
N ARG A 295 -22.77 -18.35 -15.48
CA ARG A 295 -21.77 -19.40 -15.44
C ARG A 295 -21.42 -19.80 -16.88
N VAL A 296 -20.17 -19.64 -17.25
CA VAL A 296 -19.65 -20.01 -18.57
C VAL A 296 -18.66 -21.16 -18.46
N THR A 297 -18.55 -21.94 -19.54
CA THR A 297 -17.46 -22.91 -19.70
C THR A 297 -16.63 -22.49 -20.90
N ILE A 298 -15.33 -22.38 -20.68
CA ILE A 298 -14.34 -21.99 -21.68
C ILE A 298 -13.37 -23.18 -21.88
N GLN A 299 -13.18 -23.60 -23.11
CA GLN A 299 -12.14 -24.55 -23.47
C GLN A 299 -10.86 -23.77 -23.82
N CYS A 300 -9.71 -24.19 -23.26
CA CYS A 300 -8.44 -23.54 -23.40
C CYS A 300 -7.35 -24.55 -23.77
N VAL A 301 -6.33 -24.11 -24.49
CA VAL A 301 -5.12 -24.92 -24.68
C VAL A 301 -4.32 -25.00 -23.37
N ASN A 302 -3.67 -26.14 -23.10
CA ASN A 302 -3.08 -26.45 -21.80
C ASN A 302 -2.04 -25.44 -21.32
N TYR A 303 -1.24 -24.82 -22.19
CA TYR A 303 -0.23 -23.85 -21.76
C TYR A 303 -0.82 -22.52 -21.26
N LEU A 304 -2.13 -22.29 -21.40
CA LEU A 304 -2.81 -21.13 -20.81
C LEU A 304 -3.32 -21.41 -19.40
N LEU A 305 -3.05 -22.59 -18.81
CA LEU A 305 -3.58 -22.98 -17.51
C LEU A 305 -3.22 -21.94 -16.42
N ASP A 306 -1.95 -21.54 -16.33
CA ASP A 306 -1.49 -20.55 -15.36
C ASP A 306 -2.20 -19.21 -15.56
N THR A 307 -2.30 -18.72 -16.79
CA THR A 307 -3.01 -17.48 -17.12
C THR A 307 -4.49 -17.51 -16.72
N VAL A 308 -5.13 -18.67 -16.87
CA VAL A 308 -6.55 -18.86 -16.51
C VAL A 308 -6.71 -18.98 -14.99
N ILE A 309 -5.78 -19.67 -14.32
CA ILE A 309 -5.73 -19.75 -12.84
C ILE A 309 -5.48 -18.37 -12.23
N ASP A 310 -4.53 -17.60 -12.74
CA ASP A 310 -4.25 -16.24 -12.31
C ASP A 310 -5.49 -15.33 -12.43
N ARG A 311 -6.30 -15.57 -13.46
CA ARG A 311 -7.51 -14.78 -13.69
C ARG A 311 -8.68 -15.18 -12.81
N PHE A 312 -8.96 -16.50 -12.69
CA PHE A 312 -10.19 -16.99 -12.07
C PHE A 312 -9.97 -17.72 -10.74
N GLY A 313 -8.71 -17.94 -10.35
CA GLY A 313 -8.37 -18.71 -9.16
C GLY A 313 -8.69 -20.20 -9.28
N ILE A 314 -8.29 -20.95 -8.26
CA ILE A 314 -8.52 -22.40 -8.20
C ILE A 314 -9.85 -22.74 -7.48
N LYS A 315 -10.21 -21.95 -6.45
CA LYS A 315 -11.32 -22.30 -5.54
C LYS A 315 -12.70 -22.09 -6.15
N GLU A 316 -12.87 -21.02 -6.96
CA GLU A 316 -14.17 -20.60 -7.49
C GLU A 316 -14.42 -21.09 -8.92
N ALA A 317 -13.41 -21.67 -9.57
CA ALA A 317 -13.47 -22.22 -10.91
C ALA A 317 -13.34 -23.73 -10.87
N HIS A 318 -14.04 -24.42 -11.79
CA HIS A 318 -13.94 -25.85 -11.96
C HIS A 318 -13.14 -26.16 -13.23
N TYR A 319 -12.02 -26.86 -13.06
CA TYR A 319 -11.13 -27.23 -14.14
C TYR A 319 -11.29 -28.72 -14.49
N ALA A 320 -11.34 -29.04 -15.76
CA ALA A 320 -11.41 -30.42 -16.24
C ALA A 320 -10.55 -30.61 -17.47
N LYS A 321 -9.78 -31.70 -17.50
CA LYS A 321 -9.03 -32.11 -18.70
C LYS A 321 -10.00 -32.58 -19.77
N VAL A 322 -9.83 -32.13 -21.01
CA VAL A 322 -10.62 -32.55 -22.17
C VAL A 322 -9.88 -33.59 -22.99
N ASP A 323 -8.66 -33.28 -23.39
CA ASP A 323 -7.80 -34.12 -24.19
C ASP A 323 -6.31 -33.80 -23.85
N PRO A 324 -5.31 -34.41 -24.53
CA PRO A 324 -3.90 -34.12 -24.25
C PRO A 324 -3.49 -32.66 -24.38
N ASP A 325 -4.21 -31.85 -25.19
CA ASP A 325 -3.83 -30.51 -25.56
C ASP A 325 -4.73 -29.43 -24.93
N HIS A 326 -5.92 -29.83 -24.38
CA HIS A 326 -6.94 -28.92 -23.92
C HIS A 326 -7.50 -29.24 -22.54
N PHE A 327 -7.91 -28.18 -21.83
CA PHE A 327 -8.72 -28.25 -20.63
C PHE A 327 -9.95 -27.34 -20.76
N THR A 328 -10.94 -27.54 -19.90
CA THR A 328 -12.04 -26.58 -19.71
C THR A 328 -11.99 -25.96 -18.34
N VAL A 329 -12.44 -24.71 -18.26
CA VAL A 329 -12.72 -24.02 -17.01
C VAL A 329 -14.20 -23.60 -17.00
N SER A 330 -14.92 -23.97 -15.95
CA SER A 330 -16.29 -23.51 -15.69
C SER A 330 -16.28 -22.51 -14.54
N VAL A 331 -16.69 -21.28 -14.83
CA VAL A 331 -16.56 -20.14 -13.90
C VAL A 331 -17.75 -19.18 -14.05
N ARG A 332 -18.11 -18.47 -12.97
CA ARG A 332 -19.08 -17.36 -13.05
C ARG A 332 -18.35 -16.09 -13.47
N VAL A 333 -18.89 -15.42 -14.47
CA VAL A 333 -18.38 -14.14 -14.98
C VAL A 333 -19.51 -13.14 -15.19
N SER A 334 -19.16 -11.85 -15.17
CA SER A 334 -20.05 -10.80 -15.64
C SER A 334 -19.92 -10.67 -17.16
N ILE A 335 -20.96 -11.07 -17.88
CA ILE A 335 -20.99 -10.97 -19.34
C ILE A 335 -20.97 -9.50 -19.74
N SER A 336 -19.98 -9.10 -20.50
CA SER A 336 -19.76 -7.72 -20.95
C SER A 336 -18.87 -7.71 -22.19
N ASP A 337 -18.85 -6.57 -22.92
CA ASP A 337 -17.94 -6.38 -24.04
C ASP A 337 -16.47 -6.56 -23.64
N GLN A 338 -16.11 -6.22 -22.39
CA GLN A 338 -14.77 -6.42 -21.85
C GLN A 338 -14.42 -7.90 -21.65
N PHE A 339 -15.39 -8.71 -21.20
CA PHE A 339 -15.23 -10.17 -21.12
C PHE A 339 -15.02 -10.78 -22.50
N TYR A 340 -15.83 -10.37 -23.48
CA TYR A 340 -15.69 -10.84 -24.85
C TYR A 340 -14.41 -10.37 -25.50
N GLY A 341 -13.99 -9.12 -25.27
CA GLY A 341 -12.71 -8.58 -25.73
C GLY A 341 -11.52 -9.33 -25.11
N TRP A 342 -11.58 -9.67 -23.81
CA TRP A 342 -10.59 -10.49 -23.15
C TRP A 342 -10.49 -11.89 -23.77
N LEU A 343 -11.62 -12.55 -24.01
CA LEU A 343 -11.68 -13.86 -24.66
C LEU A 343 -11.09 -13.82 -26.08
N LEU A 344 -11.45 -12.80 -26.87
CA LEU A 344 -10.92 -12.57 -28.22
C LEU A 344 -9.39 -12.37 -28.24
N GLY A 345 -8.82 -11.77 -27.19
CA GLY A 345 -7.38 -11.56 -27.09
C GLY A 345 -6.55 -12.84 -27.16
N PHE A 346 -7.14 -13.99 -26.86
CA PHE A 346 -6.50 -15.31 -26.98
C PHE A 346 -6.71 -15.97 -28.33
N GLY A 347 -7.56 -15.40 -29.19
CA GLY A 347 -7.83 -15.91 -30.52
C GLY A 347 -8.34 -17.36 -30.50
N ARG A 348 -7.73 -18.24 -31.31
CA ARG A 348 -8.13 -19.65 -31.43
C ARG A 348 -7.78 -20.51 -30.22
N ARG A 349 -7.07 -19.97 -29.22
CA ARG A 349 -6.57 -20.71 -28.07
C ARG A 349 -7.60 -20.84 -26.94
N MET A 350 -8.66 -20.04 -27.02
CA MET A 350 -9.80 -20.10 -26.11
C MET A 350 -11.10 -20.16 -26.90
N LYS A 351 -12.05 -20.98 -26.44
CA LYS A 351 -13.35 -21.15 -27.04
C LYS A 351 -14.41 -21.20 -25.97
N LEU A 352 -15.45 -20.34 -26.10
CA LEU A 352 -16.63 -20.41 -25.25
C LEU A 352 -17.47 -21.64 -25.67
N VAL A 353 -17.75 -22.53 -24.70
CA VAL A 353 -18.40 -23.81 -24.94
C VAL A 353 -19.84 -23.81 -24.42
N SER A 354 -20.10 -23.10 -23.35
CA SER A 354 -21.44 -22.96 -22.78
C SER A 354 -21.54 -21.67 -21.94
N PRO A 355 -22.78 -21.16 -21.71
CA PRO A 355 -24.05 -21.61 -22.28
C PRO A 355 -24.27 -21.07 -23.71
N GLN A 356 -25.28 -21.58 -24.41
CA GLN A 356 -25.52 -21.25 -25.82
C GLN A 356 -25.83 -19.78 -26.04
N ASN A 357 -26.62 -19.16 -25.15
CA ASN A 357 -26.94 -17.71 -25.22
C ASN A 357 -25.64 -16.86 -25.16
N ALA A 358 -24.68 -17.18 -24.28
CA ALA A 358 -23.41 -16.46 -24.22
C ALA A 358 -22.57 -16.65 -25.48
N ILE A 359 -22.63 -17.84 -26.11
CA ILE A 359 -21.97 -18.10 -27.39
C ILE A 359 -22.60 -17.25 -28.50
N ASP A 360 -23.92 -17.15 -28.54
CA ASP A 360 -24.64 -16.40 -29.58
C ASP A 360 -24.41 -14.87 -29.40
N ASP A 361 -24.41 -14.39 -28.16
CA ASP A 361 -24.03 -13.00 -27.85
C ASP A 361 -22.57 -12.72 -28.23
N PHE A 362 -21.66 -13.65 -27.98
CA PHE A 362 -20.26 -13.53 -28.39
C PHE A 362 -20.10 -13.47 -29.90
N LYS A 363 -20.82 -14.31 -30.66
CA LYS A 363 -20.82 -14.25 -32.12
C LYS A 363 -21.32 -12.91 -32.63
N ALA A 364 -22.44 -12.43 -32.07
CA ALA A 364 -22.99 -11.12 -32.42
C ALA A 364 -21.99 -9.98 -32.10
N TYR A 365 -21.24 -10.08 -31.01
CA TYR A 365 -20.18 -9.15 -30.67
C TYR A 365 -19.04 -9.17 -31.70
N VAL A 366 -18.60 -10.36 -32.13
CA VAL A 366 -17.57 -10.54 -33.17
C VAL A 366 -18.04 -10.00 -34.52
N ASP A 367 -19.30 -10.24 -34.89
CA ASP A 367 -19.88 -9.76 -36.15
C ASP A 367 -19.93 -8.21 -36.20
N LYS A 368 -20.32 -7.57 -35.09
CA LYS A 368 -20.22 -6.10 -34.97
C LYS A 368 -18.81 -5.55 -35.15
N ILE A 369 -17.79 -6.27 -34.65
CA ILE A 369 -16.40 -5.90 -34.86
C ILE A 369 -16.03 -6.04 -36.34
N ARG A 370 -16.42 -7.16 -36.96
CA ARG A 370 -16.14 -7.40 -38.39
C ARG A 370 -16.75 -6.34 -39.30
N GLU A 371 -17.92 -5.80 -38.93
CA GLU A 371 -18.58 -4.72 -39.69
C GLU A 371 -17.82 -3.38 -39.67
N LEU A 372 -16.84 -3.20 -38.78
CA LEU A 372 -16.02 -2.00 -38.70
C LEU A 372 -14.84 -2.01 -39.70
N TYR A 373 -14.53 -3.17 -40.30
CA TYR A 373 -13.43 -3.39 -41.24
C TYR A 373 -13.92 -3.97 -42.58
#